data_1316496f5ddd77a5ffce5e9bb896d4c4
#
_entry.id   1316496f5ddd77a5ffce5e9bb896d4c4
#
_cell.length_a   1.000
_cell.length_b   1.000
_cell.length_c   1.000
_cell.angle_alpha   90.00
_cell.angle_beta   90.00
_cell.angle_gamma   90.00
#
_symmetry.space_group_name_H-M   'P 1'
#
loop_
_entity.id
_entity.type
_entity.pdbx_description
1 polymer ?
#
loop_
_entity_poly.entity_id
_entity_poly.type
_entity_poly.pdbx_seq_one_letter_code
_entity_poly.pdbx_strand_id
1 'polypeptide(L)'
;MAADGMFGNSGQVCDAPSRLLLQKSIKDEFLEKVVSYSQPWMPGNPFDPNTLMGSIVDKTQTERIMNYINKGKSEGANVRTGGDQVLQASGGY
;
A
#
# COMPACT_ATOMS: atom_id res chain seq x y z
N MET A 1 10.11 7.76 5.12
CA MET A 1 10.02 7.17 6.48
C MET A 1 8.67 6.52 6.78
N ALA A 2 7.51 7.21 6.88
CA ALA A 2 6.22 6.53 7.10
C ALA A 2 5.84 5.59 5.94
N ALA A 3 6.01 6.03 4.71
CA ALA A 3 5.74 5.23 3.53
C ALA A 3 6.74 4.08 3.36
N ASP A 4 8.03 4.32 3.58
CA ASP A 4 9.06 3.27 3.47
C ASP A 4 8.81 2.12 4.45
N GLY A 5 8.48 2.44 5.69
CA GLY A 5 8.19 1.44 6.72
C GLY A 5 6.93 0.64 6.41
N MET A 6 5.93 1.28 5.75
CA MET A 6 4.68 0.62 5.42
C MET A 6 4.77 -0.20 4.13
N PHE A 7 5.42 0.33 3.08
CA PHE A 7 5.42 -0.30 1.76
C PHE A 7 6.61 -1.26 1.54
N GLY A 8 7.63 -1.18 2.38
CA GLY A 8 8.72 -2.14 2.35
C GLY A 8 8.20 -3.58 2.36
N ASN A 9 8.76 -4.44 1.53
CA ASN A 9 8.33 -5.82 1.33
C ASN A 9 6.80 -5.96 1.09
N SER A 10 6.22 -5.01 0.36
CA SER A 10 4.77 -4.97 0.07
C SER A 10 3.89 -4.91 1.33
N GLY A 11 4.39 -4.30 2.41
CA GLY A 11 3.70 -4.20 3.69
C GLY A 11 3.65 -5.51 4.51
N GLN A 12 4.33 -6.54 4.07
CA GLN A 12 4.32 -7.88 4.68
C GLN A 12 5.44 -8.03 5.72
N VAL A 13 5.48 -7.10 6.66
CA VAL A 13 6.48 -7.06 7.75
C VAL A 13 5.76 -6.95 9.08
N CYS A 14 6.21 -7.71 10.08
CA CYS A 14 5.54 -7.83 11.38
C CYS A 14 5.47 -6.51 12.16
N ASP A 15 6.40 -5.59 11.92
CA ASP A 15 6.47 -4.27 12.55
C ASP A 15 6.09 -3.12 11.60
N ALA A 16 5.45 -3.41 10.46
CA ALA A 16 5.00 -2.39 9.52
C ALA A 16 4.07 -1.38 10.22
N PRO A 17 4.38 -0.07 10.17
CA PRO A 17 3.61 0.98 10.83
C PRO A 17 2.30 1.26 10.09
N SER A 18 1.35 0.33 10.17
CA SER A 18 0.09 0.35 9.44
C SER A 18 -0.95 1.38 9.95
N ARG A 19 -0.65 2.07 11.06
CA ARG A 19 -1.48 3.14 11.61
C ARG A 19 -0.67 4.40 11.82
N LEU A 20 -1.14 5.48 11.23
CA LEU A 20 -0.51 6.79 11.34
C LEU A 20 -1.42 7.75 12.12
N LEU A 21 -1.03 8.10 13.33
CA LEU A 21 -1.76 9.04 14.16
C LEU A 21 -1.26 10.46 13.91
N LEU A 22 -2.12 11.33 13.41
CA LEU A 22 -1.79 12.70 13.06
C LEU A 22 -2.62 13.70 13.86
N GLN A 23 -1.98 14.77 14.28
CA GLN A 23 -2.68 15.93 14.83
C GLN A 23 -3.60 16.53 13.73
N LYS A 24 -4.82 16.89 14.10
CA LYS A 24 -5.85 17.37 13.15
C LYS A 24 -5.37 18.53 12.28
N SER A 25 -4.61 19.46 12.87
CA SER A 25 -4.15 20.68 12.17
C SER A 25 -3.13 20.44 11.04
N ILE A 26 -2.42 19.31 11.05
CA ILE A 26 -1.40 18.98 10.03
C ILE A 26 -1.83 17.82 9.14
N LYS A 27 -3.00 17.22 9.42
CA LYS A 27 -3.44 15.97 8.78
C LYS A 27 -3.44 16.05 7.26
N ASP A 28 -4.06 17.08 6.71
CA ASP A 28 -4.28 17.15 5.26
C ASP A 28 -2.97 17.38 4.51
N GLU A 29 -2.15 18.32 4.96
CA GLU A 29 -0.81 18.56 4.40
C GLU A 29 0.08 17.32 4.50
N PHE A 30 0.05 16.63 5.64
CA PHE A 30 0.83 15.43 5.84
C PHE A 30 0.39 14.29 4.92
N LEU A 31 -0.93 14.09 4.76
CA LEU A 31 -1.48 13.08 3.87
C LEU A 31 -1.11 13.32 2.41
N GLU A 32 -1.14 14.56 1.95
CA GLU A 32 -0.70 14.91 0.58
C GLU A 32 0.77 14.54 0.36
N LYS A 33 1.63 14.82 1.33
CA LYS A 33 3.04 14.44 1.29
C LYS A 33 3.23 12.91 1.27
N VAL A 34 2.46 12.17 2.08
CA VAL A 34 2.51 10.69 2.09
C VAL A 34 2.08 10.14 0.74
N VAL A 35 0.97 10.63 0.18
CA VAL A 35 0.48 10.20 -1.15
C VAL A 35 1.52 10.49 -2.23
N SER A 36 2.08 11.68 -2.25
CA SER A 36 3.13 12.04 -3.21
C SER A 36 4.37 11.15 -3.07
N TYR A 37 4.82 10.92 -1.84
CA TYR A 37 6.00 10.07 -1.58
C TYR A 37 5.77 8.59 -1.88
N SER A 38 4.52 8.13 -1.86
CA SER A 38 4.17 6.74 -2.16
C SER A 38 4.18 6.40 -3.64
N GLN A 39 4.20 7.38 -4.55
CA GLN A 39 4.13 7.12 -5.99
C GLN A 39 5.19 6.17 -6.54
N PRO A 40 6.47 6.22 -6.11
CA PRO A 40 7.49 5.27 -6.57
C PRO A 40 7.28 3.83 -6.08
N TRP A 41 6.42 3.63 -5.08
CA TRP A 41 6.12 2.32 -4.49
C TRP A 41 5.06 1.54 -5.26
N MET A 42 5.04 1.68 -6.57
CA MET A 42 4.18 0.85 -7.42
C MET A 42 4.76 -0.55 -7.57
N PRO A 43 3.91 -1.61 -7.50
CA PRO A 43 4.37 -2.96 -7.79
C PRO A 43 4.96 -3.07 -9.18
N GLY A 44 6.05 -3.82 -9.30
CA GLY A 44 6.76 -3.98 -10.57
C GLY A 44 7.45 -5.33 -10.70
N ASN A 45 8.19 -5.48 -11.81
CA ASN A 45 9.00 -6.66 -12.05
C ASN A 45 10.15 -6.73 -11.01
N PRO A 46 10.26 -7.80 -10.21
CA PRO A 46 11.29 -7.92 -9.18
C PRO A 46 12.71 -7.98 -9.74
N PHE A 47 12.88 -8.28 -11.02
CA PHE A 47 14.19 -8.27 -11.68
C PHE A 47 14.59 -6.89 -12.23
N ASP A 48 13.71 -5.91 -12.20
CA ASP A 48 14.04 -4.52 -12.55
C ASP A 48 14.63 -3.82 -11.31
N PRO A 49 15.89 -3.31 -11.40
CA PRO A 49 16.55 -2.65 -10.28
C PRO A 49 15.87 -1.37 -9.80
N ASN A 50 14.93 -0.82 -10.57
CA ASN A 50 14.15 0.35 -10.20
C ASN A 50 12.85 -0.01 -9.46
N THR A 51 12.48 -1.28 -9.41
CA THR A 51 11.28 -1.73 -8.70
C THR A 51 11.52 -1.71 -7.19
N LEU A 52 10.73 -0.93 -6.47
CA LEU A 52 10.81 -0.82 -5.01
C LEU A 52 9.88 -1.81 -4.28
N MET A 53 8.83 -2.28 -4.95
CA MET A 53 7.83 -3.17 -4.36
C MET A 53 7.49 -4.31 -5.31
N GLY A 54 7.54 -5.53 -4.79
CA GLY A 54 7.18 -6.75 -5.52
C GLY A 54 5.72 -7.17 -5.27
N SER A 55 5.45 -8.43 -5.55
CA SER A 55 4.12 -9.03 -5.36
C SER A 55 3.83 -9.35 -3.90
N ILE A 56 2.56 -9.56 -3.60
CA ILE A 56 2.10 -10.22 -2.37
C ILE A 56 2.50 -11.69 -2.41
N VAL A 57 2.66 -12.30 -1.26
CA VAL A 57 3.19 -13.68 -1.11
C VAL A 57 2.39 -14.73 -1.87
N ASP A 58 1.06 -14.65 -1.87
CA ASP A 58 0.18 -15.59 -2.55
C ASP A 58 -1.23 -15.01 -2.81
N LYS A 59 -2.03 -15.78 -3.54
CA LYS A 59 -3.41 -15.46 -3.86
C LYS A 59 -4.28 -15.30 -2.61
N THR A 60 -4.14 -16.19 -1.63
CA THR A 60 -4.97 -16.16 -0.41
C THR A 60 -4.77 -14.87 0.36
N GLN A 61 -3.52 -14.42 0.48
CA GLN A 61 -3.22 -13.16 1.15
C GLN A 61 -3.71 -11.96 0.34
N THR A 62 -3.58 -12.00 -0.99
CA THR A 62 -4.11 -10.95 -1.87
C THR A 62 -5.63 -10.81 -1.72
N GLU A 63 -6.37 -11.91 -1.73
CA GLU A 63 -7.82 -11.92 -1.52
C GLU A 63 -8.20 -11.36 -0.14
N ARG A 64 -7.45 -11.72 0.90
CA ARG A 64 -7.66 -11.17 2.25
C ARG A 64 -7.46 -9.66 2.28
N ILE A 65 -6.40 -9.14 1.65
CA ILE A 65 -6.11 -7.70 1.57
C ILE A 65 -7.25 -6.99 0.83
N MET A 66 -7.65 -7.48 -0.33
CA MET A 66 -8.73 -6.88 -1.11
C MET A 66 -10.06 -6.88 -0.36
N ASN A 67 -10.38 -7.96 0.37
CA ASN A 67 -11.57 -8.02 1.21
C ASN A 67 -11.55 -6.96 2.33
N TYR A 68 -10.40 -6.74 2.98
CA TYR A 68 -10.25 -5.69 3.99
C TYR A 68 -10.39 -4.29 3.39
N ILE A 69 -9.78 -4.03 2.24
CA ILE A 69 -9.91 -2.75 1.53
C ILE A 69 -11.38 -2.49 1.19
N ASN A 70 -12.07 -3.46 0.61
CA ASN A 70 -13.48 -3.34 0.24
C ASN A 70 -14.38 -3.14 1.47
N LYS A 71 -14.09 -3.85 2.56
CA LYS A 71 -14.78 -3.63 3.84
C LYS A 71 -14.57 -2.20 4.35
N GLY A 72 -13.34 -1.71 4.36
CA GLY A 72 -13.05 -0.33 4.75
C GLY A 72 -13.81 0.69 3.90
N LYS A 73 -13.83 0.50 2.57
CA LYS A 73 -14.62 1.35 1.64
C LYS A 73 -16.10 1.33 2.01
N SER A 74 -16.67 0.15 2.26
CA SER A 74 -18.11 0.00 2.64
C SER A 74 -18.44 0.61 3.99
N GLU A 75 -17.48 0.71 4.88
CA GLU A 75 -17.62 1.35 6.20
C GLU A 75 -17.32 2.87 6.17
N GLY A 76 -17.08 3.46 5.00
CA GLY A 76 -16.91 4.89 4.82
C GLY A 76 -15.45 5.38 4.85
N ALA A 77 -14.47 4.49 4.80
CA ALA A 77 -13.07 4.89 4.68
C ALA A 77 -12.78 5.50 3.29
N ASN A 78 -11.99 6.57 3.27
CA ASN A 78 -11.55 7.22 2.04
C ASN A 78 -10.21 6.65 1.58
N VAL A 79 -10.19 5.99 0.43
CA VAL A 79 -8.96 5.57 -0.22
C VAL A 79 -8.32 6.79 -0.89
N ARG A 80 -7.12 7.15 -0.48
CA ARG A 80 -6.40 8.32 -1.00
C ARG A 80 -5.49 7.95 -2.18
N THR A 81 -4.99 6.71 -2.21
CA THR A 81 -4.19 6.16 -3.31
C THR A 81 -4.22 4.65 -3.26
N GLY A 82 -3.98 3.97 -4.37
CA GLY A 82 -4.01 2.51 -4.45
C GLY A 82 -5.39 1.91 -4.17
N GLY A 83 -5.41 0.76 -3.52
CA GLY A 83 -6.63 0.08 -3.13
C GLY A 83 -7.21 -0.85 -4.19
N ASP A 84 -6.45 -1.10 -5.26
CA ASP A 84 -6.81 -2.04 -6.32
C ASP A 84 -5.66 -3.01 -6.60
N GLN A 85 -5.98 -4.22 -7.04
CA GLN A 85 -4.99 -5.15 -7.53
C GLN A 85 -4.51 -4.72 -8.91
N VAL A 86 -3.20 -4.64 -9.10
CA VAL A 86 -2.56 -4.24 -10.37
C VAL A 86 -1.72 -5.38 -10.93
N LEU A 87 -1.34 -5.28 -12.21
CA LEU A 87 -0.46 -6.25 -12.90
C LEU A 87 -0.95 -7.70 -12.85
N GLN A 88 -2.25 -7.93 -12.80
CA GLN A 88 -2.86 -9.27 -12.71
C GLN A 88 -2.40 -10.22 -13.83
N ALA A 89 -2.13 -9.69 -15.02
CA ALA A 89 -1.65 -10.47 -16.17
C ALA A 89 -0.18 -10.89 -16.07
N SER A 90 0.57 -10.38 -15.09
CA SER A 90 2.00 -10.70 -14.92
C SER A 90 2.26 -12.09 -14.31
N GLY A 91 1.23 -12.72 -13.75
CA GLY A 91 1.33 -13.99 -13.01
C GLY A 91 1.74 -13.82 -11.54
N GLY A 92 2.00 -12.59 -11.08
CA GLY A 92 2.19 -12.24 -9.67
C GLY A 92 0.87 -11.87 -8.96
N TYR A 93 0.94 -11.72 -7.63
CA TYR A 93 -0.20 -11.37 -6.78
C TYR A 93 0.00 -10.00 -6.12
#